data_93bf5a5e8d4e4b96b26186bc6c69bac3
#
_entry.id   93bf5a5e8d4e4b96b26186bc6c69bac3
#
_cell.length_a   1.000
_cell.length_b   1.000
_cell.length_c   1.000
_cell.angle_alpha   90.00
_cell.angle_beta   90.00
_cell.angle_gamma   90.00
#
_symmetry.space_group_name_H-M   'P 1'
#
loop_
_entity.id
_entity.type
_entity.pdbx_description
1 polymer ?
#
loop_
_entity_poly.entity_id
_entity_poly.type
_entity_poly.pdbx_seq_one_letter_code
_entity_poly.pdbx_strand_id
1 'polypeptide(L)'
;MTILTARNIEKSFGDRTLFTLQALDIQAHDRIGIVGVNGAGKSTLLQILSKEIEPDCGTIDHYGSIAIIPQFHEETLETASSLSKGQWGISHVTTNMSGGERGRLKIAHALEQEASILFADEPTSHLDMYGTEQLEKALQSYKGAILLISHDRSLLDAICTKIIEIEDGSVREYKGNYTNYREQKEQQRQHQQSEYEKYTKEKQRLETAITSRQQRAAGMTKIPTRYSSSESKLYKSGAAYSQGNVQKVAKALETRLEQLEKKEKPREIVHAKFDAQYHAPIHSKTVVQFNKVTKKIGNRSLFHNINGSMTPGAKLAILGKNGSGKTTLFHMIEANERGIQLSKSCKIGYFEQTLAILQSDKTILQNVMEETRYDESFVRTILARLLFRREDVHKQVNVLSGGERVKVALVKIFLGDYNMLLLDEPTNYLDLATQEELEQMLQDYPGTVLFISHDRTFVHKIADHILHLDEEAPRLFQGNYEQYTKRTEQASINPIEQELLRLQTKLTEVIGRISMPERHDDVILLENEYEQLLRQIQECRARLL
;
A
#
# COMPACT_ATOMS: atom_id res chain seq x y z
N MET A 1 -25.07 -8.68 -18.56
CA MET A 1 -24.89 -8.22 -19.95
C MET A 1 -23.46 -7.78 -20.13
N THR A 2 -22.75 -8.30 -21.12
CA THR A 2 -21.36 -7.91 -21.41
C THR A 2 -21.34 -6.52 -22.04
N ILE A 3 -20.46 -5.65 -21.56
CA ILE A 3 -20.33 -4.26 -22.02
C ILE A 3 -19.04 -4.06 -22.81
N LEU A 4 -18.00 -4.83 -22.50
CA LEU A 4 -16.72 -4.80 -23.19
C LEU A 4 -16.15 -6.22 -23.26
N THR A 5 -15.59 -6.57 -24.43
CA THR A 5 -14.79 -7.79 -24.61
C THR A 5 -13.43 -7.47 -25.19
N ALA A 6 -12.39 -8.09 -24.66
CA ALA A 6 -11.03 -8.00 -25.18
C ALA A 6 -10.46 -9.41 -25.36
N ARG A 7 -9.79 -9.66 -26.50
CA ARG A 7 -9.27 -10.99 -26.85
C ARG A 7 -7.86 -10.89 -27.40
N ASN A 8 -6.96 -11.73 -26.86
CA ASN A 8 -5.57 -11.89 -27.28
C ASN A 8 -4.81 -10.56 -27.42
N ILE A 9 -5.01 -9.66 -26.46
CA ILE A 9 -4.36 -8.35 -26.46
C ILE A 9 -2.88 -8.54 -26.10
N GLU A 10 -2.01 -7.99 -26.93
CA GLU A 10 -0.58 -7.89 -26.69
C GLU A 10 -0.12 -6.44 -26.89
N LYS A 11 0.79 -5.98 -26.02
CA LYS A 11 1.44 -4.68 -26.14
C LYS A 11 2.90 -4.78 -25.77
N SER A 12 3.75 -4.21 -26.64
CA SER A 12 5.20 -4.16 -26.48
C SER A 12 5.70 -2.73 -26.66
N PHE A 13 6.80 -2.39 -26.01
CA PHE A 13 7.55 -1.16 -26.26
C PHE A 13 9.02 -1.53 -26.54
N GLY A 14 9.46 -1.26 -27.77
CA GLY A 14 10.77 -1.74 -28.26
C GLY A 14 10.83 -3.27 -28.19
N ASP A 15 11.88 -3.82 -27.60
CA ASP A 15 12.09 -5.27 -27.48
C ASP A 15 11.40 -5.89 -26.25
N ARG A 16 10.68 -5.10 -25.46
CA ARG A 16 10.04 -5.55 -24.22
C ARG A 16 8.54 -5.69 -24.39
N THR A 17 8.03 -6.93 -24.29
CA THR A 17 6.60 -7.19 -24.13
C THR A 17 6.15 -6.65 -22.76
N LEU A 18 5.19 -5.73 -22.76
CA LEU A 18 4.68 -5.11 -21.55
C LEU A 18 3.71 -6.06 -20.84
N PHE A 19 2.73 -6.59 -21.60
CA PHE A 19 1.82 -7.63 -21.12
C PHE A 19 1.12 -8.37 -22.28
N THR A 20 0.62 -9.56 -21.93
CA THR A 20 -0.29 -10.35 -22.76
C THR A 20 -1.56 -10.66 -21.97
N LEU A 21 -2.72 -10.40 -22.58
CA LEU A 21 -4.04 -10.67 -22.02
C LEU A 21 -4.82 -11.58 -22.97
N GLN A 22 -5.10 -12.81 -22.55
CA GLN A 22 -5.81 -13.79 -23.40
C GLN A 22 -7.29 -13.41 -23.60
N ALA A 23 -7.99 -13.13 -22.53
CA ALA A 23 -9.40 -12.78 -22.57
C ALA A 23 -9.77 -11.93 -21.35
N LEU A 24 -10.62 -10.91 -21.58
CA LEU A 24 -11.25 -10.13 -20.53
C LEU A 24 -12.68 -9.79 -20.99
N ASP A 25 -13.64 -10.14 -20.16
CA ASP A 25 -15.06 -9.78 -20.34
C ASP A 25 -15.50 -8.91 -19.16
N ILE A 26 -16.02 -7.71 -19.48
CA ILE A 26 -16.55 -6.78 -18.49
C ILE A 26 -18.06 -6.79 -18.59
N GLN A 27 -18.72 -7.07 -17.48
CA GLN A 27 -20.17 -7.09 -17.40
C GLN A 27 -20.72 -5.82 -16.74
N ALA A 28 -22.01 -5.58 -16.95
CA ALA A 28 -22.71 -4.51 -16.23
C ALA A 28 -22.53 -4.71 -14.71
N HIS A 29 -22.19 -3.61 -14.03
CA HIS A 29 -21.94 -3.56 -12.58
C HIS A 29 -20.65 -4.25 -12.09
N ASP A 30 -19.76 -4.72 -12.97
CA ASP A 30 -18.46 -5.21 -12.54
C ASP A 30 -17.66 -4.11 -11.83
N ARG A 31 -16.93 -4.51 -10.78
CA ARG A 31 -16.07 -3.66 -9.96
C ARG A 31 -14.66 -4.25 -9.99
N ILE A 32 -13.84 -3.78 -10.92
CA ILE A 32 -12.54 -4.37 -11.24
C ILE A 32 -11.42 -3.44 -10.80
N GLY A 33 -10.53 -3.91 -9.93
CA GLY A 33 -9.28 -3.23 -9.58
C GLY A 33 -8.14 -3.75 -10.44
N ILE A 34 -7.30 -2.88 -10.98
CA ILE A 34 -6.09 -3.24 -11.71
C ILE A 34 -4.87 -2.91 -10.83
N VAL A 35 -4.08 -3.94 -10.51
CA VAL A 35 -2.91 -3.82 -9.65
C VAL A 35 -1.65 -4.33 -10.35
N GLY A 36 -0.49 -3.92 -9.86
CA GLY A 36 0.83 -4.31 -10.40
C GLY A 36 1.88 -3.26 -10.08
N VAL A 37 3.15 -3.62 -10.24
CA VAL A 37 4.28 -2.70 -10.00
C VAL A 37 4.24 -1.51 -10.97
N ASN A 38 4.93 -0.43 -10.61
CA ASN A 38 5.04 0.72 -11.49
C ASN A 38 5.76 0.32 -12.78
N GLY A 39 5.23 0.79 -13.93
CA GLY A 39 5.72 0.41 -15.26
C GLY A 39 5.31 -0.99 -15.74
N ALA A 40 4.39 -1.69 -15.06
CA ALA A 40 3.84 -2.97 -15.52
C ALA A 40 2.84 -2.83 -16.69
N GLY A 41 2.39 -1.60 -17.00
CA GLY A 41 1.46 -1.36 -18.10
C GLY A 41 0.00 -1.18 -17.68
N LYS A 42 -0.29 -0.87 -16.41
CA LYS A 42 -1.65 -0.66 -15.89
C LYS A 42 -2.41 0.41 -16.69
N SER A 43 -1.87 1.63 -16.76
CA SER A 43 -2.45 2.73 -17.52
C SER A 43 -2.53 2.43 -19.01
N THR A 44 -1.51 1.77 -19.57
CA THR A 44 -1.52 1.33 -20.97
C THR A 44 -2.64 0.34 -21.26
N LEU A 45 -2.89 -0.62 -20.36
CA LEU A 45 -4.01 -1.55 -20.50
C LEU A 45 -5.35 -0.78 -20.48
N LEU A 46 -5.51 0.18 -19.58
CA LEU A 46 -6.71 1.01 -19.51
C LEU A 46 -6.90 1.82 -20.79
N GLN A 47 -5.83 2.47 -21.30
CA GLN A 47 -5.85 3.22 -22.57
C GLN A 47 -6.14 2.34 -23.80
N ILE A 48 -5.68 1.09 -23.81
CA ILE A 48 -6.02 0.12 -24.86
C ILE A 48 -7.49 -0.27 -24.74
N LEU A 49 -7.97 -0.57 -23.53
CA LEU A 49 -9.37 -0.90 -23.30
C LEU A 49 -10.32 0.28 -23.60
N SER A 50 -9.88 1.53 -23.48
CA SER A 50 -10.65 2.73 -23.90
C SER A 50 -10.54 3.04 -25.39
N LYS A 51 -9.68 2.35 -26.14
CA LYS A 51 -9.33 2.62 -27.55
C LYS A 51 -8.61 3.95 -27.78
N GLU A 52 -7.96 4.50 -26.74
CA GLU A 52 -7.06 5.65 -26.90
C GLU A 52 -5.74 5.22 -27.57
N ILE A 53 -5.29 3.98 -27.30
CA ILE A 53 -4.10 3.37 -27.89
C ILE A 53 -4.49 2.05 -28.53
N GLU A 54 -3.96 1.77 -29.74
CA GLU A 54 -4.14 0.48 -30.39
C GLU A 54 -3.22 -0.58 -29.78
N PRO A 55 -3.73 -1.81 -29.55
CA PRO A 55 -2.88 -2.95 -29.20
C PRO A 55 -2.03 -3.38 -30.40
N ASP A 56 -0.91 -4.06 -30.16
CA ASP A 56 -0.08 -4.63 -31.24
C ASP A 56 -0.75 -5.86 -31.84
N CYS A 57 -1.49 -6.63 -31.03
CA CYS A 57 -2.31 -7.76 -31.44
C CYS A 57 -3.62 -7.78 -30.65
N GLY A 58 -4.64 -8.45 -31.21
CA GLY A 58 -5.93 -8.69 -30.56
C GLY A 58 -7.06 -7.78 -31.01
N THR A 59 -8.23 -7.94 -30.38
CA THR A 59 -9.44 -7.19 -30.70
C THR A 59 -10.16 -6.74 -29.43
N ILE A 60 -10.83 -5.58 -29.53
CA ILE A 60 -11.63 -5.01 -28.44
C ILE A 60 -12.98 -4.54 -29.02
N ASP A 61 -14.05 -5.05 -28.42
CA ASP A 61 -15.40 -4.67 -28.78
C ASP A 61 -16.10 -3.98 -27.61
N HIS A 62 -16.68 -2.80 -27.86
CA HIS A 62 -17.44 -2.03 -26.90
C HIS A 62 -18.93 -2.11 -27.23
N TYR A 63 -19.73 -2.36 -26.19
CA TYR A 63 -21.20 -2.42 -26.30
C TYR A 63 -21.89 -1.35 -25.43
N GLY A 64 -21.12 -0.43 -24.84
CA GLY A 64 -21.60 0.64 -23.98
C GLY A 64 -20.75 1.91 -24.05
N SER A 65 -21.27 3.00 -23.45
CA SER A 65 -20.54 4.26 -23.32
C SER A 65 -19.44 4.18 -22.27
N ILE A 66 -18.37 4.96 -22.45
CA ILE A 66 -17.19 5.00 -21.57
C ILE A 66 -17.02 6.41 -21.03
N ALA A 67 -16.78 6.53 -19.73
CA ALA A 67 -16.26 7.73 -19.09
C ALA A 67 -14.87 7.44 -18.52
N ILE A 68 -13.98 8.45 -18.53
CA ILE A 68 -12.59 8.29 -18.10
C ILE A 68 -12.25 9.36 -17.06
N ILE A 69 -11.65 8.94 -15.93
CA ILE A 69 -10.94 9.81 -14.99
C ILE A 69 -9.45 9.62 -15.27
N PRO A 70 -8.78 10.52 -16.00
CA PRO A 70 -7.38 10.36 -16.39
C PRO A 70 -6.43 10.78 -15.27
N GLN A 71 -5.27 10.14 -15.18
CA GLN A 71 -4.20 10.48 -14.24
C GLN A 71 -3.62 11.88 -14.53
N PHE A 72 -3.23 12.13 -15.78
CA PHE A 72 -2.67 13.40 -16.25
C PHE A 72 -3.21 13.73 -17.65
N HIS A 73 -3.93 14.83 -17.81
CA HIS A 73 -4.06 15.55 -19.07
C HIS A 73 -4.16 17.04 -18.77
N GLU A 74 -3.28 17.82 -19.40
CA GLU A 74 -3.28 19.29 -19.31
C GLU A 74 -4.36 19.95 -20.17
N GLU A 75 -5.04 19.20 -21.03
CA GLU A 75 -5.92 19.76 -22.03
C GLU A 75 -7.39 19.77 -21.60
N THR A 76 -7.97 20.95 -21.77
CA THR A 76 -9.36 21.35 -21.61
C THR A 76 -9.96 21.10 -20.21
N LEU A 77 -10.15 22.22 -19.50
CA LEU A 77 -11.08 22.32 -18.37
C LEU A 77 -12.51 22.09 -18.88
N GLU A 78 -12.87 20.83 -19.08
CA GLU A 78 -14.25 20.46 -19.38
C GLU A 78 -15.13 20.86 -18.20
N THR A 79 -16.23 21.50 -18.49
CA THR A 79 -17.05 22.14 -17.46
C THR A 79 -18.08 21.16 -16.93
N ALA A 80 -17.86 20.62 -15.74
CA ALA A 80 -18.90 19.95 -14.97
C ALA A 80 -20.05 20.94 -14.65
N SER A 81 -21.26 20.43 -14.42
CA SER A 81 -22.42 21.24 -14.07
C SER A 81 -22.23 22.00 -12.74
N SER A 82 -23.02 23.04 -12.52
CA SER A 82 -22.96 23.81 -11.27
C SER A 82 -23.34 22.98 -10.04
N LEU A 83 -24.21 21.97 -10.21
CA LEU A 83 -24.62 21.05 -9.15
C LEU A 83 -23.47 20.13 -8.72
N SER A 84 -22.80 19.50 -9.69
CA SER A 84 -21.66 18.63 -9.41
C SER A 84 -20.50 19.41 -8.82
N LYS A 85 -20.21 20.62 -9.32
CA LYS A 85 -19.20 21.51 -8.71
C LYS A 85 -19.49 21.78 -7.25
N GLY A 86 -20.76 22.06 -6.89
CA GLY A 86 -21.19 22.29 -5.52
C GLY A 86 -20.96 21.06 -4.62
N GLN A 87 -21.30 19.86 -5.10
CA GLN A 87 -21.09 18.60 -4.39
C GLN A 87 -19.61 18.34 -4.09
N TRP A 88 -18.71 18.68 -5.04
CA TRP A 88 -17.25 18.49 -4.88
C TRP A 88 -16.53 19.70 -4.28
N GLY A 89 -17.28 20.69 -3.74
CA GLY A 89 -16.72 21.87 -3.07
C GLY A 89 -15.89 22.76 -4.00
N ILE A 90 -16.23 22.80 -5.32
CA ILE A 90 -15.55 23.61 -6.33
C ILE A 90 -16.33 24.92 -6.48
N SER A 91 -15.80 26.02 -5.95
CA SER A 91 -16.47 27.32 -6.00
C SER A 91 -16.31 28.04 -7.35
N HIS A 92 -15.11 27.96 -7.93
CA HIS A 92 -14.80 28.65 -9.20
C HIS A 92 -13.81 27.83 -10.02
N VAL A 93 -14.03 27.78 -11.35
CA VAL A 93 -13.10 27.19 -12.31
C VAL A 93 -12.16 28.29 -12.79
N THR A 94 -10.90 28.22 -12.42
CA THR A 94 -9.85 29.18 -12.80
C THR A 94 -8.62 28.45 -13.33
N THR A 95 -7.80 29.14 -14.10
CA THR A 95 -6.52 28.58 -14.60
C THR A 95 -5.53 28.24 -13.48
N ASN A 96 -5.69 28.84 -12.29
CA ASN A 96 -4.80 28.69 -11.13
C ASN A 96 -5.35 27.73 -10.06
N MET A 97 -6.12 26.69 -10.46
CA MET A 97 -6.62 25.69 -9.53
C MET A 97 -5.47 24.83 -8.97
N SER A 98 -5.58 24.45 -7.69
CA SER A 98 -4.70 23.46 -7.08
C SER A 98 -4.87 22.07 -7.72
N GLY A 99 -3.86 21.20 -7.60
CA GLY A 99 -3.94 19.82 -8.11
C GLY A 99 -5.15 19.06 -7.59
N GLY A 100 -5.49 19.22 -6.31
CA GLY A 100 -6.67 18.60 -5.71
C GLY A 100 -8.00 19.15 -6.24
N GLU A 101 -8.11 20.44 -6.52
CA GLU A 101 -9.31 21.03 -7.13
C GLU A 101 -9.50 20.57 -8.58
N ARG A 102 -8.40 20.48 -9.35
CA ARG A 102 -8.44 19.93 -10.71
C ARG A 102 -8.86 18.46 -10.69
N GLY A 103 -8.33 17.65 -9.77
CA GLY A 103 -8.72 16.26 -9.60
C GLY A 103 -10.23 16.11 -9.32
N ARG A 104 -10.76 16.88 -8.36
CA ARG A 104 -12.19 16.89 -8.05
C ARG A 104 -13.05 17.29 -9.23
N LEU A 105 -12.62 18.26 -10.05
CA LEU A 105 -13.35 18.68 -11.25
C LEU A 105 -13.44 17.56 -12.29
N LYS A 106 -12.33 16.87 -12.56
CA LYS A 106 -12.28 15.71 -13.48
C LYS A 106 -13.21 14.58 -13.02
N ILE A 107 -13.17 14.26 -11.73
CA ILE A 107 -14.04 13.24 -11.13
C ILE A 107 -15.53 13.64 -11.30
N ALA A 108 -15.88 14.88 -10.95
CA ALA A 108 -17.24 15.38 -11.11
C ALA A 108 -17.73 15.26 -12.54
N HIS A 109 -16.90 15.66 -13.51
CA HIS A 109 -17.24 15.60 -14.95
C HIS A 109 -17.44 14.15 -15.42
N ALA A 110 -16.53 13.23 -15.07
CA ALA A 110 -16.63 11.83 -15.50
C ALA A 110 -17.87 11.12 -14.90
N LEU A 111 -18.20 11.42 -13.64
CA LEU A 111 -19.38 10.85 -12.99
C LEU A 111 -20.71 11.37 -13.56
N GLU A 112 -20.76 12.62 -14.03
CA GLU A 112 -21.95 13.20 -14.68
C GLU A 112 -22.32 12.54 -16.00
N GLN A 113 -21.36 11.90 -16.68
CA GLN A 113 -21.62 11.25 -17.97
C GLN A 113 -22.50 10.00 -17.82
N GLU A 114 -22.70 9.46 -16.61
CA GLU A 114 -23.49 8.25 -16.33
C GLU A 114 -23.22 7.11 -17.33
N ALA A 115 -21.96 6.96 -17.75
CA ALA A 115 -21.55 5.99 -18.74
C ALA A 115 -21.73 4.55 -18.26
N SER A 116 -21.81 3.61 -19.22
CA SER A 116 -21.92 2.18 -18.92
C SER A 116 -20.68 1.62 -18.22
N ILE A 117 -19.48 2.20 -18.52
CA ILE A 117 -18.21 1.86 -17.92
C ILE A 117 -17.49 3.15 -17.51
N LEU A 118 -16.97 3.17 -16.28
CA LEU A 118 -16.06 4.19 -15.78
C LEU A 118 -14.66 3.62 -15.68
N PHE A 119 -13.71 4.21 -16.40
CA PHE A 119 -12.30 3.97 -16.26
C PHE A 119 -11.68 5.03 -15.35
N ALA A 120 -11.00 4.62 -14.29
CA ALA A 120 -10.38 5.53 -13.34
C ALA A 120 -8.91 5.17 -13.14
N ASP A 121 -8.01 6.07 -13.57
CA ASP A 121 -6.56 5.90 -13.41
C ASP A 121 -6.07 6.81 -12.28
N GLU A 122 -5.74 6.20 -11.13
CA GLU A 122 -5.26 6.86 -9.90
C GLU A 122 -6.14 8.06 -9.48
N PRO A 123 -7.46 7.90 -9.32
CA PRO A 123 -8.37 9.01 -9.05
C PRO A 123 -8.17 9.62 -7.65
N THR A 124 -7.47 8.93 -6.75
CA THR A 124 -7.13 9.42 -5.39
C THR A 124 -5.91 10.33 -5.38
N SER A 125 -5.13 10.39 -6.46
CA SER A 125 -3.96 11.26 -6.57
C SER A 125 -4.36 12.72 -6.29
N HIS A 126 -3.65 13.36 -5.37
CA HIS A 126 -3.89 14.74 -4.92
C HIS A 126 -5.19 14.99 -4.13
N LEU A 127 -6.01 13.97 -3.85
CA LEU A 127 -7.14 14.11 -2.93
C LEU A 127 -6.64 14.02 -1.48
N ASP A 128 -7.26 14.79 -0.60
CA ASP A 128 -7.12 14.60 0.83
C ASP A 128 -8.07 13.48 1.31
N MET A 129 -7.96 13.07 2.57
CA MET A 129 -8.78 11.98 3.12
C MET A 129 -10.29 12.24 2.94
N TYR A 130 -10.73 13.49 3.06
CA TYR A 130 -12.14 13.85 2.86
C TYR A 130 -12.56 13.69 1.39
N GLY A 131 -11.72 14.16 0.44
CA GLY A 131 -11.96 13.98 -0.99
C GLY A 131 -11.98 12.50 -1.38
N THR A 132 -11.13 11.69 -0.79
CA THR A 132 -11.11 10.22 -1.00
C THR A 132 -12.40 9.56 -0.48
N GLU A 133 -12.93 9.99 0.68
CA GLU A 133 -14.23 9.51 1.18
C GLU A 133 -15.40 9.88 0.28
N GLN A 134 -15.39 11.09 -0.25
CA GLN A 134 -16.41 11.52 -1.21
C GLN A 134 -16.34 10.68 -2.50
N LEU A 135 -15.13 10.43 -3.02
CA LEU A 135 -14.92 9.58 -4.19
C LEU A 135 -15.42 8.15 -3.92
N GLU A 136 -15.08 7.56 -2.78
CA GLU A 136 -15.52 6.23 -2.40
C GLU A 136 -17.04 6.11 -2.42
N LYS A 137 -17.76 7.04 -1.77
CA LYS A 137 -19.24 7.09 -1.76
C LYS A 137 -19.82 7.25 -3.16
N ALA A 138 -19.20 8.09 -3.98
CA ALA A 138 -19.64 8.30 -5.36
C ALA A 138 -19.46 7.05 -6.23
N LEU A 139 -18.31 6.35 -6.12
CA LEU A 139 -18.05 5.10 -6.83
C LEU A 139 -18.94 3.95 -6.34
N GLN A 140 -19.25 3.87 -5.04
CA GLN A 140 -20.19 2.88 -4.51
C GLN A 140 -21.59 3.05 -5.08
N SER A 141 -22.03 4.29 -5.28
CA SER A 141 -23.36 4.60 -5.84
C SER A 141 -23.41 4.55 -7.37
N TYR A 142 -22.27 4.44 -8.05
CA TYR A 142 -22.20 4.42 -9.52
C TYR A 142 -22.86 3.17 -10.10
N LYS A 143 -23.76 3.34 -11.07
CA LYS A 143 -24.58 2.25 -11.63
C LYS A 143 -23.86 1.43 -12.71
N GLY A 144 -22.93 2.01 -13.45
CA GLY A 144 -22.14 1.34 -14.50
C GLY A 144 -21.06 0.41 -13.93
N ALA A 145 -20.34 -0.29 -14.80
CA ALA A 145 -19.12 -1.01 -14.41
C ALA A 145 -17.98 -0.03 -14.09
N ILE A 146 -17.05 -0.43 -13.24
CA ILE A 146 -15.86 0.37 -12.88
C ILE A 146 -14.60 -0.46 -13.11
N LEU A 147 -13.64 0.13 -13.84
CA LEU A 147 -12.25 -0.30 -13.86
C LEU A 147 -11.41 0.75 -13.15
N LEU A 148 -10.79 0.34 -12.06
CA LEU A 148 -10.07 1.22 -11.14
C LEU A 148 -8.60 0.82 -11.06
N ILE A 149 -7.69 1.71 -11.44
CA ILE A 149 -6.28 1.63 -11.06
C ILE A 149 -6.12 2.50 -9.82
N SER A 150 -5.67 1.94 -8.72
CA SER A 150 -5.39 2.71 -7.51
C SER A 150 -4.30 2.08 -6.66
N HIS A 151 -3.54 2.93 -5.98
CA HIS A 151 -2.61 2.56 -4.93
C HIS A 151 -3.24 2.70 -3.52
N ASP A 152 -4.52 3.09 -3.44
CA ASP A 152 -5.28 3.13 -2.19
C ASP A 152 -5.98 1.78 -1.95
N ARG A 153 -5.45 1.03 -0.96
CA ARG A 153 -5.96 -0.31 -0.59
C ARG A 153 -7.37 -0.25 -0.03
N SER A 154 -7.66 0.79 0.77
CA SER A 154 -9.00 0.96 1.36
C SER A 154 -10.04 1.18 0.28
N LEU A 155 -9.73 1.98 -0.74
CA LEU A 155 -10.61 2.19 -1.88
C LEU A 155 -10.81 0.91 -2.70
N LEU A 156 -9.72 0.16 -2.97
CA LEU A 156 -9.81 -1.13 -3.67
C LEU A 156 -10.66 -2.14 -2.90
N ASP A 157 -10.53 -2.19 -1.56
CA ASP A 157 -11.33 -3.08 -0.72
C ASP A 157 -12.81 -2.68 -0.66
N ALA A 158 -13.09 -1.38 -0.64
CA ALA A 158 -14.46 -0.85 -0.55
C ALA A 158 -15.25 -0.99 -1.87
N ILE A 159 -14.55 -0.92 -3.02
CA ILE A 159 -15.20 -0.87 -4.34
C ILE A 159 -15.09 -2.19 -5.08
N CYS A 160 -13.91 -2.84 -5.12
CA CYS A 160 -13.64 -3.92 -6.06
C CYS A 160 -14.18 -5.27 -5.59
N THR A 161 -14.74 -6.03 -6.53
CA THR A 161 -15.18 -7.43 -6.35
C THR A 161 -14.30 -8.41 -7.13
N LYS A 162 -13.40 -7.87 -7.96
CA LYS A 162 -12.46 -8.59 -8.81
C LYS A 162 -11.18 -7.78 -8.93
N ILE A 163 -10.03 -8.44 -8.86
CA ILE A 163 -8.71 -7.82 -9.06
C ILE A 163 -8.04 -8.44 -10.27
N ILE A 164 -7.48 -7.59 -11.13
CA ILE A 164 -6.61 -7.96 -12.25
C ILE A 164 -5.20 -7.55 -11.88
N GLU A 165 -4.30 -8.52 -11.83
CA GLU A 165 -2.87 -8.29 -11.58
C GLU A 165 -2.10 -8.33 -12.89
N ILE A 166 -1.22 -7.35 -13.10
CA ILE A 166 -0.21 -7.36 -14.16
C ILE A 166 1.15 -7.60 -13.52
N GLU A 167 1.71 -8.81 -13.72
CA GLU A 167 3.00 -9.21 -13.17
C GLU A 167 3.83 -9.96 -14.23
N ASP A 168 5.10 -9.55 -14.40
CA ASP A 168 6.07 -10.17 -15.32
C ASP A 168 5.50 -10.42 -16.74
N GLY A 169 4.74 -9.45 -17.28
CA GLY A 169 4.14 -9.52 -18.62
C GLY A 169 2.88 -10.37 -18.72
N SER A 170 2.42 -11.00 -17.63
CA SER A 170 1.19 -11.79 -17.61
C SER A 170 0.07 -11.04 -16.88
N VAL A 171 -1.15 -11.21 -17.37
CA VAL A 171 -2.37 -10.66 -16.74
C VAL A 171 -3.13 -11.81 -16.10
N ARG A 172 -3.43 -11.69 -14.79
CA ARG A 172 -4.15 -12.70 -14.01
C ARG A 172 -5.35 -12.09 -13.31
N GLU A 173 -6.44 -12.83 -13.25
CA GLU A 173 -7.66 -12.43 -12.56
C GLU A 173 -7.79 -13.15 -11.22
N TYR A 174 -8.17 -12.40 -10.18
CA TYR A 174 -8.46 -12.89 -8.83
C TYR A 174 -9.87 -12.45 -8.42
N LYS A 175 -10.63 -13.36 -7.83
CA LYS A 175 -11.96 -13.07 -7.31
C LYS A 175 -11.87 -12.47 -5.92
N GLY A 176 -12.71 -11.48 -5.65
CA GLY A 176 -12.76 -10.78 -4.37
C GLY A 176 -12.13 -9.39 -4.43
N ASN A 177 -12.08 -8.74 -3.26
CA ASN A 177 -11.46 -7.44 -3.08
C ASN A 177 -9.93 -7.54 -2.95
N TYR A 178 -9.27 -6.42 -2.64
CA TYR A 178 -7.81 -6.38 -2.51
C TYR A 178 -7.30 -7.28 -1.37
N THR A 179 -7.98 -7.33 -0.23
CA THR A 179 -7.63 -8.21 0.89
C THR A 179 -7.69 -9.69 0.48
N ASN A 180 -8.76 -10.12 -0.20
CA ASN A 180 -8.87 -11.51 -0.71
C ASN A 180 -7.77 -11.83 -1.75
N TYR A 181 -7.45 -10.88 -2.64
CA TYR A 181 -6.33 -11.02 -3.59
C TYR A 181 -5.01 -11.25 -2.84
N ARG A 182 -4.71 -10.47 -1.81
CA ARG A 182 -3.50 -10.61 -0.99
C ARG A 182 -3.40 -11.97 -0.33
N GLU A 183 -4.49 -12.47 0.24
CA GLU A 183 -4.54 -13.79 0.84
C GLU A 183 -4.27 -14.90 -0.18
N GLN A 184 -4.90 -14.82 -1.36
CA GLN A 184 -4.68 -15.78 -2.45
C GLN A 184 -3.22 -15.75 -2.94
N LYS A 185 -2.63 -14.55 -3.08
CA LYS A 185 -1.25 -14.38 -3.50
C LYS A 185 -0.27 -14.97 -2.47
N GLU A 186 -0.50 -14.74 -1.19
CA GLU A 186 0.33 -15.29 -0.12
C GLU A 186 0.23 -16.83 -0.05
N GLN A 187 -0.97 -17.38 -0.21
CA GLN A 187 -1.17 -18.84 -0.30
C GLN A 187 -0.42 -19.45 -1.50
N GLN A 188 -0.50 -18.79 -2.68
CA GLN A 188 0.23 -19.23 -3.87
C GLN A 188 1.75 -19.21 -3.63
N ARG A 189 2.25 -18.17 -2.98
CA ARG A 189 3.67 -18.04 -2.64
C ARG A 189 4.12 -19.12 -1.65
N GLN A 190 3.36 -19.38 -0.59
CA GLN A 190 3.64 -20.44 0.37
C GLN A 190 3.64 -21.81 -0.30
N HIS A 191 2.71 -22.08 -1.21
CA HIS A 191 2.68 -23.29 -2.01
C HIS A 191 3.94 -23.41 -2.88
N GLN A 192 4.32 -22.37 -3.63
CA GLN A 192 5.54 -22.36 -4.44
C GLN A 192 6.80 -22.59 -3.59
N GLN A 193 6.88 -21.97 -2.41
CA GLN A 193 7.99 -22.18 -1.49
C GLN A 193 8.07 -23.65 -1.02
N SER A 194 6.94 -24.23 -0.63
CA SER A 194 6.87 -25.65 -0.23
C SER A 194 7.29 -26.60 -1.35
N GLU A 195 6.83 -26.32 -2.58
CA GLU A 195 7.20 -27.11 -3.77
C GLU A 195 8.70 -26.98 -4.08
N TYR A 196 9.27 -25.79 -3.98
CA TYR A 196 10.69 -25.56 -4.15
C TYR A 196 11.54 -26.28 -3.09
N GLU A 197 11.10 -26.24 -1.83
CA GLU A 197 11.80 -26.97 -0.75
C GLU A 197 11.76 -28.48 -0.96
N LYS A 198 10.62 -29.04 -1.37
CA LYS A 198 10.50 -30.47 -1.71
C LYS A 198 11.44 -30.83 -2.87
N TYR A 199 11.43 -30.01 -3.93
CA TYR A 199 12.33 -30.18 -5.07
C TYR A 199 13.80 -30.18 -4.63
N THR A 200 14.21 -29.19 -3.85
CA THR A 200 15.60 -29.04 -3.40
C THR A 200 16.04 -30.21 -2.52
N LYS A 201 15.19 -30.67 -1.59
CA LYS A 201 15.46 -31.83 -0.74
C LYS A 201 15.60 -33.14 -1.57
N GLU A 202 14.69 -33.38 -2.52
CA GLU A 202 14.76 -34.59 -3.37
C GLU A 202 15.97 -34.53 -4.30
N LYS A 203 16.27 -33.36 -4.90
CA LYS A 203 17.48 -33.13 -5.68
C LYS A 203 18.75 -33.47 -4.90
N GLN A 204 18.90 -32.89 -3.70
CA GLN A 204 20.06 -33.13 -2.84
C GLN A 204 20.18 -34.60 -2.42
N ARG A 205 19.05 -35.26 -2.13
CA ARG A 205 19.00 -36.70 -1.81
C ARG A 205 19.49 -37.56 -2.98
N LEU A 206 19.03 -37.28 -4.20
CA LEU A 206 19.45 -38.00 -5.39
C LEU A 206 20.95 -37.79 -5.70
N GLU A 207 21.43 -36.54 -5.62
CA GLU A 207 22.83 -36.19 -5.83
C GLU A 207 23.73 -36.91 -4.82
N THR A 208 23.35 -36.92 -3.53
CA THR A 208 24.10 -37.64 -2.49
C THR A 208 24.12 -39.16 -2.74
N ALA A 209 22.97 -39.71 -3.15
CA ALA A 209 22.86 -41.15 -3.47
C ALA A 209 23.70 -41.54 -4.70
N ILE A 210 23.73 -40.73 -5.75
CA ILE A 210 24.54 -40.91 -6.95
C ILE A 210 26.04 -40.91 -6.57
N THR A 211 26.47 -39.85 -5.83
CA THR A 211 27.87 -39.73 -5.39
C THR A 211 28.32 -40.91 -4.54
N SER A 212 27.48 -41.33 -3.58
CA SER A 212 27.76 -42.51 -2.73
C SER A 212 27.89 -43.81 -3.58
N ARG A 213 26.99 -44.01 -4.57
CA ARG A 213 27.06 -45.19 -5.47
C ARG A 213 28.27 -45.17 -6.37
N GLN A 214 28.63 -44.02 -6.95
CA GLN A 214 29.83 -43.84 -7.77
C GLN A 214 31.11 -44.11 -6.98
N GLN A 215 31.22 -43.55 -5.74
CA GLN A 215 32.38 -43.82 -4.86
C GLN A 215 32.47 -45.30 -4.49
N ARG A 216 31.34 -45.95 -4.19
CA ARG A 216 31.30 -47.39 -3.90
C ARG A 216 31.74 -48.22 -5.11
N ALA A 217 31.28 -47.89 -6.32
CA ALA A 217 31.70 -48.57 -7.56
C ALA A 217 33.20 -48.40 -7.83
N ALA A 218 33.76 -47.21 -7.58
CA ALA A 218 35.21 -46.97 -7.73
C ALA A 218 36.06 -47.74 -6.71
N GLY A 219 35.52 -47.97 -5.49
CA GLY A 219 36.20 -48.77 -4.45
C GLY A 219 36.21 -50.27 -4.73
N MET A 220 35.24 -50.81 -5.50
CA MET A 220 35.11 -52.24 -5.79
C MET A 220 36.22 -52.82 -6.68
N THR A 221 36.93 -51.97 -7.43
CA THR A 221 37.99 -52.37 -8.35
C THR A 221 39.35 -52.49 -7.68
N LYS A 222 39.50 -52.04 -6.43
CA LYS A 222 40.74 -52.13 -5.69
C LYS A 222 40.95 -53.57 -5.18
N ILE A 223 41.96 -54.25 -5.72
CA ILE A 223 42.31 -55.63 -5.31
C ILE A 223 43.04 -55.55 -3.98
N PRO A 224 42.63 -56.37 -2.96
CA PRO A 224 43.40 -56.46 -1.74
C PRO A 224 44.79 -57.07 -1.98
N THR A 225 45.83 -56.54 -1.40
CA THR A 225 47.23 -56.91 -1.60
C THR A 225 47.59 -58.35 -1.17
N ARG A 226 46.62 -59.13 -0.64
CA ARG A 226 46.80 -60.48 -0.10
C ARG A 226 46.41 -61.63 -1.05
N TYR A 227 45.92 -61.34 -2.31
CA TYR A 227 45.48 -62.38 -3.24
C TYR A 227 46.58 -62.85 -4.17
N SER A 228 46.61 -64.18 -4.43
CA SER A 228 47.45 -64.81 -5.46
C SER A 228 47.02 -64.42 -6.89
N SER A 229 47.84 -64.65 -7.90
CA SER A 229 47.55 -64.25 -9.29
C SER A 229 46.27 -64.90 -9.88
N SER A 230 45.94 -66.13 -9.50
CA SER A 230 44.72 -66.85 -9.90
C SER A 230 43.46 -66.34 -9.17
N GLU A 231 43.54 -66.09 -7.84
CA GLU A 231 42.48 -65.54 -7.05
C GLU A 231 42.16 -64.09 -7.45
N SER A 232 43.18 -63.32 -7.83
CA SER A 232 43.02 -61.97 -8.37
C SER A 232 42.18 -61.91 -9.66
N LYS A 233 42.26 -62.92 -10.53
CA LYS A 233 41.40 -62.98 -11.73
C LYS A 233 39.96 -63.26 -11.40
N LEU A 234 39.67 -64.22 -10.50
CA LEU A 234 38.31 -64.52 -10.06
C LEU A 234 37.67 -63.34 -9.33
N TYR A 235 38.44 -62.67 -8.44
CA TYR A 235 38.00 -61.46 -7.74
C TYR A 235 37.67 -60.33 -8.71
N LYS A 236 38.50 -60.13 -9.77
CA LYS A 236 38.22 -59.11 -10.80
C LYS A 236 36.91 -59.35 -11.53
N SER A 237 36.56 -60.58 -11.88
CA SER A 237 35.33 -60.89 -12.59
C SER A 237 34.08 -60.67 -11.73
N GLY A 238 34.12 -61.10 -10.45
CA GLY A 238 33.03 -60.87 -9.49
C GLY A 238 32.88 -59.38 -9.11
N ALA A 239 34.00 -58.68 -8.94
CA ALA A 239 34.03 -57.27 -8.65
C ALA A 239 33.49 -56.45 -9.83
N ALA A 240 33.83 -56.81 -11.10
CA ALA A 240 33.33 -56.15 -12.30
C ALA A 240 31.80 -56.32 -12.46
N TYR A 241 31.26 -57.52 -12.17
CA TYR A 241 29.82 -57.76 -12.20
C TYR A 241 29.09 -56.93 -11.15
N SER A 242 29.61 -56.92 -9.91
CA SER A 242 29.04 -56.12 -8.81
C SER A 242 29.12 -54.61 -9.08
N GLN A 243 30.26 -54.14 -9.64
CA GLN A 243 30.44 -52.75 -10.06
C GLN A 243 29.43 -52.36 -11.14
N GLY A 244 29.23 -53.22 -12.16
CA GLY A 244 28.26 -52.99 -13.23
C GLY A 244 26.81 -52.81 -12.69
N ASN A 245 26.42 -53.59 -11.68
CA ASN A 245 25.11 -53.44 -11.03
C ASN A 245 24.99 -52.12 -10.26
N VAL A 246 26.04 -51.71 -9.52
CA VAL A 246 26.04 -50.43 -8.81
C VAL A 246 26.03 -49.26 -9.79
N GLN A 247 26.73 -49.34 -10.91
CA GLN A 247 26.70 -48.33 -11.95
C GLN A 247 25.34 -48.23 -12.65
N LYS A 248 24.64 -49.34 -12.91
CA LYS A 248 23.27 -49.33 -13.45
C LYS A 248 22.32 -48.59 -12.51
N VAL A 249 22.42 -48.80 -11.18
CA VAL A 249 21.61 -48.10 -10.20
C VAL A 249 21.95 -46.60 -10.14
N ALA A 250 23.23 -46.25 -10.22
CA ALA A 250 23.65 -44.85 -10.31
C ALA A 250 23.07 -44.16 -11.53
N LYS A 251 23.14 -44.80 -12.71
CA LYS A 251 22.56 -44.26 -13.94
C LYS A 251 21.05 -44.13 -13.89
N ALA A 252 20.33 -45.05 -13.26
CA ALA A 252 18.89 -44.92 -13.05
C ALA A 252 18.54 -43.73 -12.13
N LEU A 253 19.36 -43.45 -11.10
CA LEU A 253 19.19 -42.27 -10.24
C LEU A 253 19.53 -40.97 -11.01
N GLU A 254 20.54 -40.97 -11.90
CA GLU A 254 20.85 -39.82 -12.77
C GLU A 254 19.68 -39.52 -13.70
N THR A 255 19.10 -40.54 -14.38
CA THR A 255 17.90 -40.35 -15.19
C THR A 255 16.73 -39.78 -14.39
N ARG A 256 16.52 -40.24 -13.14
CA ARG A 256 15.50 -39.71 -12.27
C ARG A 256 15.78 -38.25 -11.89
N LEU A 257 17.04 -37.88 -11.67
CA LEU A 257 17.44 -36.48 -11.39
C LEU A 257 17.17 -35.57 -12.59
N GLU A 258 17.48 -36.06 -13.83
CA GLU A 258 17.19 -35.34 -15.07
C GLU A 258 15.70 -35.15 -15.33
N GLN A 259 14.88 -36.14 -14.95
CA GLN A 259 13.43 -36.09 -15.06
C GLN A 259 12.77 -35.25 -13.96
N LEU A 260 13.51 -34.85 -12.90
CA LEU A 260 12.96 -34.06 -11.83
C LEU A 260 12.62 -32.67 -12.37
N GLU A 261 11.32 -32.32 -12.32
CA GLU A 261 10.81 -31.04 -12.79
C GLU A 261 11.48 -29.89 -12.03
N LYS A 262 12.20 -29.02 -12.73
CA LYS A 262 12.85 -27.86 -12.12
C LYS A 262 11.79 -26.90 -11.59
N LYS A 263 11.83 -26.60 -10.29
CA LYS A 263 11.02 -25.56 -9.69
C LYS A 263 11.88 -24.32 -9.50
N GLU A 264 11.34 -23.16 -9.89
CA GLU A 264 12.02 -21.88 -9.67
C GLU A 264 11.97 -21.50 -8.20
N LYS A 265 13.05 -20.90 -7.71
CA LYS A 265 13.09 -20.37 -6.34
C LYS A 265 12.16 -19.18 -6.25
N PRO A 266 11.14 -19.20 -5.36
CA PRO A 266 10.34 -18.01 -5.12
C PRO A 266 11.21 -16.83 -4.68
N ARG A 267 10.77 -15.61 -5.00
CA ARG A 267 11.48 -14.39 -4.53
C ARG A 267 11.51 -14.37 -3.01
N GLU A 268 12.70 -14.39 -2.42
CA GLU A 268 12.87 -14.22 -0.99
C GLU A 268 12.66 -12.75 -0.62
N ILE A 269 11.76 -12.49 0.29
CA ILE A 269 11.71 -11.20 1.00
C ILE A 269 12.76 -11.30 2.11
N VAL A 270 13.87 -10.62 1.91
CA VAL A 270 14.91 -10.54 2.94
C VAL A 270 14.48 -9.50 3.98
N HIS A 271 14.09 -9.95 5.16
CA HIS A 271 13.83 -9.07 6.29
C HIS A 271 15.16 -8.52 6.83
N ALA A 272 15.56 -7.34 6.37
CA ALA A 272 16.69 -6.63 6.95
C ALA A 272 16.20 -5.87 8.19
N LYS A 273 16.76 -6.15 9.34
CA LYS A 273 16.48 -5.39 10.58
C LYS A 273 17.47 -4.23 10.68
N PHE A 274 16.96 -3.04 10.99
CA PHE A 274 17.81 -1.91 11.32
C PHE A 274 18.59 -2.20 12.60
N ASP A 275 19.90 -2.04 12.54
CA ASP A 275 20.73 -2.25 13.72
C ASP A 275 20.68 -0.98 14.58
N ALA A 276 20.17 -1.13 15.80
CA ALA A 276 20.00 -0.02 16.74
C ALA A 276 21.35 0.66 17.11
N GLN A 277 22.48 -0.02 16.92
CA GLN A 277 23.81 0.58 17.20
C GLN A 277 24.19 1.72 16.26
N TYR A 278 23.60 1.79 15.05
CA TYR A 278 23.84 2.86 14.08
C TYR A 278 22.93 4.09 14.28
N HIS A 279 21.92 3.96 15.14
CA HIS A 279 21.04 5.08 15.50
C HIS A 279 21.44 5.66 16.85
N ALA A 280 21.86 6.93 16.85
CA ALA A 280 22.16 7.64 18.09
C ALA A 280 20.87 7.84 18.90
N PRO A 281 20.68 7.22 20.07
CA PRO A 281 19.45 7.36 20.84
C PRO A 281 19.29 8.79 21.35
N ILE A 282 18.05 9.27 21.37
CA ILE A 282 17.71 10.55 21.99
C ILE A 282 17.44 10.28 23.46
N HIS A 283 18.34 10.73 24.34
CA HIS A 283 18.26 10.49 25.79
C HIS A 283 17.29 11.43 26.53
N SER A 284 16.79 12.48 25.86
CA SER A 284 15.81 13.38 26.48
C SER A 284 14.42 12.74 26.56
N LYS A 285 13.62 13.12 27.58
CA LYS A 285 12.23 12.63 27.73
C LYS A 285 11.33 13.07 26.56
N THR A 286 11.66 14.18 25.92
CA THR A 286 10.90 14.75 24.79
C THR A 286 11.83 15.02 23.63
N VAL A 287 11.39 14.68 22.42
CA VAL A 287 12.07 14.97 21.15
C VAL A 287 11.63 16.30 20.59
N VAL A 288 10.34 16.49 20.54
CA VAL A 288 9.69 17.71 20.03
C VAL A 288 8.65 18.16 21.04
N GLN A 289 8.63 19.46 21.32
CA GLN A 289 7.60 20.10 22.15
C GLN A 289 6.97 21.27 21.37
N PHE A 290 5.66 21.27 21.28
CA PHE A 290 4.86 22.33 20.69
C PHE A 290 4.24 23.17 21.79
N ASN A 291 4.50 24.49 21.80
CA ASN A 291 4.02 25.44 22.77
C ASN A 291 3.28 26.58 22.05
N LYS A 292 1.96 26.48 21.94
CA LYS A 292 1.08 27.48 21.30
C LYS A 292 1.56 27.87 19.88
N VAL A 293 1.97 26.88 19.10
CA VAL A 293 2.46 27.10 17.73
C VAL A 293 1.33 27.62 16.87
N THR A 294 1.58 28.74 16.19
CA THR A 294 0.61 29.43 15.34
C THR A 294 1.30 29.91 14.07
N LYS A 295 0.67 29.71 12.91
CA LYS A 295 1.19 30.20 11.62
C LYS A 295 0.08 30.86 10.82
N LYS A 296 0.42 32.03 10.25
CA LYS A 296 -0.42 32.77 9.30
C LYS A 296 0.37 33.07 8.05
N ILE A 297 -0.28 33.02 6.90
CA ILE A 297 0.26 33.46 5.61
C ILE A 297 -0.65 34.57 5.08
N GLY A 298 -0.13 35.78 5.02
CA GLY A 298 -0.95 36.96 4.75
C GLY A 298 -2.09 37.09 5.76
N ASN A 299 -3.33 37.17 5.29
CA ASN A 299 -4.54 37.25 6.13
C ASN A 299 -5.11 35.88 6.50
N ARG A 300 -4.61 34.78 5.94
CA ARG A 300 -5.11 33.42 6.19
C ARG A 300 -4.37 32.80 7.37
N SER A 301 -5.11 32.39 8.41
CA SER A 301 -4.58 31.53 9.45
C SER A 301 -4.53 30.09 8.91
N LEU A 302 -3.38 29.43 8.99
CA LEU A 302 -3.25 28.01 8.65
C LEU A 302 -3.64 27.15 9.84
N PHE A 303 -3.01 27.39 10.98
CA PHE A 303 -3.32 26.72 12.25
C PHE A 303 -2.96 27.66 13.41
N HIS A 304 -3.54 27.41 14.56
CA HIS A 304 -3.25 28.19 15.76
C HIS A 304 -3.28 27.32 17.01
N ASN A 305 -2.45 27.71 17.99
CA ASN A 305 -2.43 27.13 19.31
C ASN A 305 -2.13 25.62 19.36
N ILE A 306 -1.25 25.10 18.48
CA ILE A 306 -0.83 23.70 18.57
C ILE A 306 -0.03 23.49 19.85
N ASN A 307 -0.44 22.48 20.64
CA ASN A 307 0.18 22.11 21.90
C ASN A 307 0.38 20.60 21.97
N GLY A 308 1.53 20.21 22.55
CA GLY A 308 1.83 18.80 22.79
C GLY A 308 3.31 18.51 22.87
N SER A 309 3.66 17.29 23.19
CA SER A 309 5.05 16.83 23.22
C SER A 309 5.15 15.38 22.74
N MET A 310 6.26 15.05 22.09
CA MET A 310 6.56 13.69 21.61
C MET A 310 7.72 13.10 22.37
N THR A 311 7.61 11.80 22.64
CA THR A 311 8.68 10.98 23.21
C THR A 311 9.56 10.37 22.11
N PRO A 312 10.82 9.99 22.42
CA PRO A 312 11.66 9.26 21.48
C PRO A 312 11.01 7.96 21.00
N GLY A 313 11.13 7.65 19.70
CA GLY A 313 10.56 6.47 19.06
C GLY A 313 9.08 6.58 18.71
N ALA A 314 8.38 7.67 19.05
CA ALA A 314 7.00 7.90 18.70
C ALA A 314 6.82 8.14 17.18
N LYS A 315 5.66 7.72 16.64
CA LYS A 315 5.30 7.84 15.23
C LYS A 315 4.04 8.69 15.08
N LEU A 316 4.24 9.97 14.73
CA LEU A 316 3.18 10.98 14.62
C LEU A 316 2.68 11.11 13.19
N ALA A 317 1.39 10.87 12.97
CA ALA A 317 0.70 11.25 11.74
C ALA A 317 0.15 12.68 11.87
N ILE A 318 0.46 13.54 10.87
CA ILE A 318 -0.11 14.87 10.74
C ILE A 318 -1.19 14.83 9.67
N LEU A 319 -2.44 15.02 10.08
CA LEU A 319 -3.63 14.95 9.27
C LEU A 319 -4.22 16.35 9.05
N GLY A 320 -5.05 16.49 8.02
CA GLY A 320 -5.76 17.71 7.70
C GLY A 320 -5.97 17.87 6.20
N LYS A 321 -6.87 18.78 5.82
CA LYS A 321 -7.23 19.09 4.43
C LYS A 321 -6.01 19.61 3.64
N ASN A 322 -6.12 19.57 2.33
CA ASN A 322 -5.12 20.21 1.47
C ASN A 322 -5.09 21.73 1.75
N GLY A 323 -3.86 22.27 1.92
CA GLY A 323 -3.66 23.66 2.27
C GLY A 323 -3.89 24.02 3.75
N SER A 324 -4.03 23.05 4.66
CA SER A 324 -4.10 23.28 6.11
C SER A 324 -2.75 23.66 6.75
N GLY A 325 -1.66 23.53 6.00
CA GLY A 325 -0.31 23.92 6.46
C GLY A 325 0.54 22.76 6.97
N LYS A 326 0.27 21.51 6.60
CA LYS A 326 1.04 20.32 7.01
C LYS A 326 2.53 20.45 6.68
N THR A 327 2.87 20.67 5.40
CA THR A 327 4.25 20.90 4.94
C THR A 327 4.87 22.15 5.59
N THR A 328 4.08 23.21 5.80
CA THR A 328 4.54 24.41 6.51
C THR A 328 4.95 24.08 7.95
N LEU A 329 4.21 23.22 8.63
CA LEU A 329 4.57 22.76 9.98
C LEU A 329 5.89 21.97 9.96
N PHE A 330 6.15 21.15 8.94
CA PHE A 330 7.43 20.45 8.79
C PHE A 330 8.59 21.41 8.62
N HIS A 331 8.47 22.41 7.76
CA HIS A 331 9.51 23.45 7.62
C HIS A 331 9.76 24.23 8.94
N MET A 332 8.69 24.52 9.70
CA MET A 332 8.84 25.15 11.00
C MET A 332 9.56 24.26 12.03
N ILE A 333 9.33 22.92 11.99
CA ILE A 333 10.04 21.96 12.83
C ILE A 333 11.50 21.90 12.44
N GLU A 334 11.80 21.77 11.16
CA GLU A 334 13.17 21.75 10.63
C GLU A 334 13.94 23.01 11.00
N ALA A 335 13.33 24.19 10.81
CA ALA A 335 13.90 25.48 11.15
C ALA A 335 13.92 25.77 12.67
N ASN A 336 13.34 24.88 13.50
CA ASN A 336 13.17 25.11 14.94
C ASN A 336 12.57 26.48 15.27
N GLU A 337 11.47 26.85 14.57
CA GLU A 337 10.82 28.15 14.71
C GLU A 337 10.21 28.37 16.11
N ARG A 338 9.89 29.62 16.43
CA ARG A 338 9.31 30.01 17.73
C ARG A 338 8.07 29.19 18.11
N GLY A 339 8.08 28.62 19.30
CA GLY A 339 7.01 27.75 19.84
C GLY A 339 7.30 26.27 19.64
N ILE A 340 8.32 25.90 18.86
CA ILE A 340 8.80 24.53 18.69
C ILE A 340 10.14 24.40 19.44
N GLN A 341 10.29 23.35 20.20
CA GLN A 341 11.54 23.02 20.89
C GLN A 341 11.97 21.60 20.55
N LEU A 342 13.13 21.48 19.93
CA LEU A 342 13.75 20.20 19.59
C LEU A 342 14.79 19.79 20.65
N SER A 343 14.93 18.49 20.86
CA SER A 343 16.05 17.96 21.66
C SER A 343 17.38 18.33 20.99
N LYS A 344 18.39 18.72 21.80
CA LYS A 344 19.72 19.08 21.28
C LYS A 344 20.44 17.96 20.53
N SER A 345 20.10 16.70 20.81
CA SER A 345 20.64 15.51 20.13
C SER A 345 19.83 15.09 18.92
N CYS A 346 18.78 15.85 18.55
CA CYS A 346 17.93 15.54 17.41
C CYS A 346 18.69 15.81 16.09
N LYS A 347 18.73 14.80 15.23
CA LYS A 347 19.23 14.87 13.85
C LYS A 347 18.08 14.54 12.92
N ILE A 348 17.64 15.51 12.15
CA ILE A 348 16.47 15.40 11.29
C ILE A 348 16.88 14.91 9.91
N GLY A 349 16.22 13.86 9.41
CA GLY A 349 16.18 13.48 8.00
C GLY A 349 14.85 13.91 7.42
N TYR A 350 14.86 14.79 6.42
CA TYR A 350 13.64 15.30 5.82
C TYR A 350 13.46 14.77 4.39
N PHE A 351 12.35 14.07 4.19
CA PHE A 351 11.89 13.62 2.88
C PHE A 351 10.88 14.62 2.33
N GLU A 352 11.34 15.39 1.34
CA GLU A 352 10.50 16.35 0.61
C GLU A 352 10.04 15.79 -0.74
N GLN A 353 8.89 16.27 -1.21
CA GLN A 353 8.38 15.92 -2.54
C GLN A 353 9.31 16.36 -3.68
N THR A 354 10.12 17.41 -3.48
CA THR A 354 11.09 17.91 -4.46
C THR A 354 12.27 16.98 -4.70
N LEU A 355 12.49 15.99 -3.83
CA LEU A 355 13.62 15.05 -3.86
C LEU A 355 15.01 15.72 -3.95
N ALA A 356 15.14 16.92 -3.38
CA ALA A 356 16.38 17.73 -3.41
C ALA A 356 17.58 17.01 -2.76
N ILE A 357 17.33 15.99 -1.94
CA ILE A 357 18.37 15.19 -1.29
C ILE A 357 19.19 14.33 -2.28
N LEU A 358 18.69 14.10 -3.50
CA LEU A 358 19.35 13.26 -4.50
C LEU A 358 20.26 14.08 -5.42
N GLN A 359 21.44 13.54 -5.70
CA GLN A 359 22.38 14.07 -6.68
C GLN A 359 22.20 13.35 -8.01
N SER A 360 21.76 14.08 -9.03
CA SER A 360 21.31 13.53 -10.31
C SER A 360 22.42 12.85 -11.12
N ASP A 361 23.67 13.29 -10.96
CA ASP A 361 24.87 12.82 -11.65
C ASP A 361 25.48 11.55 -11.02
N LYS A 362 25.10 11.22 -9.79
CA LYS A 362 25.58 10.04 -9.08
C LYS A 362 24.69 8.81 -9.32
N THR A 363 25.29 7.63 -9.13
CA THR A 363 24.53 6.38 -9.15
C THR A 363 23.65 6.23 -7.91
N ILE A 364 22.68 5.31 -7.96
CA ILE A 364 21.82 4.97 -6.81
C ILE A 364 22.69 4.62 -5.60
N LEU A 365 23.64 3.70 -5.80
CA LEU A 365 24.51 3.23 -4.72
C LEU A 365 25.37 4.38 -4.15
N GLN A 366 25.97 5.21 -4.99
CA GLN A 366 26.76 6.35 -4.55
C GLN A 366 25.94 7.35 -3.73
N ASN A 367 24.73 7.66 -4.17
CA ASN A 367 23.83 8.55 -3.44
C ASN A 367 23.53 8.07 -2.02
N VAL A 368 23.30 6.76 -1.85
CA VAL A 368 22.97 6.18 -0.54
C VAL A 368 24.20 6.01 0.34
N MET A 369 25.34 5.57 -0.25
CA MET A 369 26.59 5.32 0.50
C MET A 369 27.24 6.59 1.06
N GLU A 370 26.90 7.75 0.58
CA GLU A 370 27.54 9.03 0.93
C GLU A 370 27.33 9.43 2.40
N GLU A 371 26.16 9.15 2.96
CA GLU A 371 25.75 9.59 4.31
C GLU A 371 25.45 8.43 5.26
N THR A 372 25.56 7.19 4.78
CA THR A 372 25.23 6.02 5.59
C THR A 372 26.40 5.51 6.41
N ARG A 373 26.11 4.92 7.57
CA ARG A 373 27.06 4.18 8.40
C ARG A 373 27.01 2.67 8.16
N TYR A 374 26.05 2.20 7.37
CA TYR A 374 25.89 0.78 7.04
C TYR A 374 26.86 0.37 5.93
N ASP A 375 27.22 -0.91 5.94
CA ASP A 375 28.05 -1.50 4.90
C ASP A 375 27.28 -1.62 3.56
N GLU A 376 28.00 -1.73 2.47
CA GLU A 376 27.42 -1.81 1.12
C GLU A 376 26.48 -3.01 0.96
N SER A 377 26.77 -4.14 1.62
CA SER A 377 25.94 -5.35 1.54
C SER A 377 24.55 -5.10 2.11
N PHE A 378 24.47 -4.39 3.25
CA PHE A 378 23.19 -4.01 3.84
C PHE A 378 22.43 -2.99 2.98
N VAL A 379 23.11 -1.98 2.45
CA VAL A 379 22.53 -0.99 1.52
C VAL A 379 21.93 -1.68 0.30
N ARG A 380 22.67 -2.61 -0.33
CA ARG A 380 22.18 -3.41 -1.46
C ARG A 380 20.97 -4.27 -1.09
N THR A 381 20.92 -4.79 0.13
CA THR A 381 19.78 -5.57 0.62
C THR A 381 18.52 -4.70 0.75
N ILE A 382 18.64 -3.48 1.30
CA ILE A 382 17.52 -2.56 1.41
C ILE A 382 17.05 -2.07 0.03
N LEU A 383 17.98 -1.77 -0.88
CA LEU A 383 17.65 -1.41 -2.27
C LEU A 383 16.92 -2.56 -3.01
N ALA A 384 17.32 -3.81 -2.77
CA ALA A 384 16.67 -4.98 -3.35
C ALA A 384 15.22 -5.17 -2.83
N ARG A 385 14.93 -4.84 -1.56
CA ARG A 385 13.56 -4.82 -1.01
C ARG A 385 12.65 -3.84 -1.77
N LEU A 386 13.19 -2.69 -2.16
CA LEU A 386 12.47 -1.70 -2.97
C LEU A 386 12.53 -1.97 -4.48
N LEU A 387 12.82 -3.24 -4.85
CA LEU A 387 12.79 -3.78 -6.21
C LEU A 387 13.92 -3.27 -7.13
N PHE A 388 15.02 -2.72 -6.59
CA PHE A 388 16.23 -2.47 -7.39
C PHE A 388 17.01 -3.78 -7.56
N ARG A 389 17.16 -4.23 -8.80
CA ARG A 389 17.92 -5.43 -9.15
C ARG A 389 19.43 -5.18 -9.05
N ARG A 390 20.24 -6.26 -9.07
CA ARG A 390 21.70 -6.19 -8.86
C ARG A 390 22.38 -5.11 -9.71
N GLU A 391 22.03 -5.00 -10.97
CA GLU A 391 22.63 -4.04 -11.91
C GLU A 391 22.00 -2.63 -11.81
N ASP A 392 20.79 -2.53 -11.32
CA ASP A 392 20.07 -1.25 -11.25
C ASP A 392 20.75 -0.24 -10.30
N VAL A 393 21.46 -0.71 -9.27
CA VAL A 393 22.14 0.14 -8.30
C VAL A 393 23.26 1.01 -8.90
N HIS A 394 23.71 0.66 -10.11
CA HIS A 394 24.73 1.40 -10.87
C HIS A 394 24.13 2.44 -11.83
N LYS A 395 22.79 2.47 -11.98
CA LYS A 395 22.13 3.50 -12.79
C LYS A 395 22.28 4.87 -12.15
N GLN A 396 22.46 5.90 -12.96
CA GLN A 396 22.44 7.29 -12.51
C GLN A 396 21.01 7.70 -12.15
N VAL A 397 20.89 8.59 -11.16
CA VAL A 397 19.56 9.06 -10.68
C VAL A 397 18.81 9.83 -11.76
N ASN A 398 19.49 10.51 -12.68
CA ASN A 398 18.86 11.27 -13.76
C ASN A 398 18.04 10.41 -14.75
N VAL A 399 18.40 9.12 -14.91
CA VAL A 399 17.68 8.20 -15.83
C VAL A 399 16.52 7.46 -15.17
N LEU A 400 16.30 7.67 -13.86
CA LEU A 400 15.26 7.01 -13.10
C LEU A 400 13.90 7.67 -13.32
N SER A 401 12.84 6.86 -13.30
CA SER A 401 11.46 7.33 -13.21
C SER A 401 11.20 8.07 -11.90
N GLY A 402 10.13 8.87 -11.85
CA GLY A 402 9.75 9.60 -10.62
C GLY A 402 9.59 8.67 -9.41
N GLY A 403 8.89 7.55 -9.57
CA GLY A 403 8.72 6.57 -8.48
C GLY A 403 10.01 5.89 -8.05
N GLU A 404 10.95 5.62 -8.97
CA GLU A 404 12.26 5.08 -8.62
C GLU A 404 13.10 6.10 -7.84
N ARG A 405 13.05 7.38 -8.21
CA ARG A 405 13.73 8.45 -7.45
C ARG A 405 13.20 8.55 -6.02
N VAL A 406 11.87 8.46 -5.84
CA VAL A 406 11.22 8.41 -4.51
C VAL A 406 11.79 7.25 -3.67
N LYS A 407 11.88 6.05 -4.24
CA LYS A 407 12.44 4.87 -3.56
C LYS A 407 13.90 5.09 -3.12
N VAL A 408 14.75 5.67 -3.99
CA VAL A 408 16.16 5.96 -3.66
C VAL A 408 16.26 7.00 -2.55
N ALA A 409 15.46 8.07 -2.60
CA ALA A 409 15.44 9.11 -1.58
C ALA A 409 15.01 8.56 -0.22
N LEU A 410 14.00 7.69 -0.18
CA LEU A 410 13.58 7.00 1.04
C LEU A 410 14.72 6.15 1.61
N VAL A 411 15.40 5.33 0.79
CA VAL A 411 16.55 4.53 1.26
C VAL A 411 17.65 5.43 1.82
N LYS A 412 18.00 6.52 1.12
CA LYS A 412 19.03 7.47 1.58
C LYS A 412 18.69 8.04 2.95
N ILE A 413 17.44 8.42 3.18
CA ILE A 413 16.98 8.96 4.47
C ILE A 413 16.95 7.88 5.56
N PHE A 414 16.45 6.68 5.27
CA PHE A 414 16.38 5.61 6.24
C PHE A 414 17.76 5.11 6.71
N LEU A 415 18.75 5.14 5.83
CA LEU A 415 20.10 4.67 6.12
C LEU A 415 21.06 5.80 6.53
N GLY A 416 20.60 7.05 6.51
CA GLY A 416 21.38 8.21 6.97
C GLY A 416 21.56 8.27 8.50
N ASP A 417 22.46 9.12 8.96
CA ASP A 417 22.75 9.33 10.40
C ASP A 417 21.69 10.24 11.05
N TYR A 418 20.41 9.83 10.96
CA TYR A 418 19.27 10.54 11.51
C TYR A 418 18.61 9.76 12.63
N ASN A 419 18.01 10.45 13.61
CA ASN A 419 17.24 9.83 14.70
C ASN A 419 15.80 10.37 14.77
N MET A 420 15.46 11.28 13.88
CA MET A 420 14.11 11.79 13.63
C MET A 420 13.88 11.94 12.15
N LEU A 421 12.80 11.37 11.64
CA LEU A 421 12.40 11.47 10.22
C LEU A 421 11.17 12.36 10.10
N LEU A 422 11.22 13.28 9.12
CA LEU A 422 10.07 14.02 8.62
C LEU A 422 9.76 13.48 7.22
N LEU A 423 8.57 12.91 7.00
CA LEU A 423 8.19 12.29 5.73
C LEU A 423 6.94 12.98 5.18
N ASP A 424 7.10 13.78 4.11
CA ASP A 424 5.99 14.49 3.45
C ASP A 424 5.44 13.67 2.29
N GLU A 425 4.26 13.02 2.50
CA GLU A 425 3.57 12.15 1.56
C GLU A 425 4.46 11.03 0.98
N PRO A 426 5.11 10.19 1.83
CA PRO A 426 6.08 9.18 1.37
C PRO A 426 5.46 8.04 0.57
N THR A 427 4.15 7.88 0.61
CA THR A 427 3.40 6.86 -0.13
C THR A 427 3.09 7.26 -1.57
N ASN A 428 3.21 8.55 -1.90
CA ASN A 428 2.92 9.04 -3.24
C ASN A 428 3.90 8.45 -4.27
N TYR A 429 3.38 8.10 -5.44
CA TYR A 429 4.13 7.49 -6.56
C TYR A 429 4.71 6.09 -6.27
N LEU A 430 4.41 5.49 -5.12
CA LEU A 430 4.82 4.12 -4.80
C LEU A 430 3.73 3.13 -5.19
N ASP A 431 4.13 2.00 -5.78
CA ASP A 431 3.22 0.88 -5.98
C ASP A 431 2.91 0.17 -4.64
N LEU A 432 1.83 -0.59 -4.62
CA LEU A 432 1.33 -1.27 -3.42
C LEU A 432 2.39 -2.16 -2.74
N ALA A 433 3.22 -2.86 -3.53
CA ALA A 433 4.29 -3.70 -2.99
C ALA A 433 5.37 -2.87 -2.29
N THR A 434 5.76 -1.75 -2.89
CA THR A 434 6.74 -0.82 -2.30
C THR A 434 6.19 -0.12 -1.05
N GLN A 435 4.89 0.22 -1.05
CA GLN A 435 4.24 0.80 0.14
C GLN A 435 4.28 -0.18 1.32
N GLU A 436 4.05 -1.48 1.09
CA GLU A 436 4.14 -2.50 2.13
C GLU A 436 5.55 -2.64 2.70
N GLU A 437 6.56 -2.60 1.85
CA GLU A 437 7.95 -2.60 2.29
C GLU A 437 8.30 -1.34 3.09
N LEU A 438 7.81 -0.16 2.66
CA LEU A 438 7.97 1.08 3.40
C LEU A 438 7.31 1.01 4.79
N GLU A 439 6.09 0.47 4.88
CA GLU A 439 5.41 0.25 6.15
C GLU A 439 6.25 -0.62 7.10
N GLN A 440 6.77 -1.75 6.60
CA GLN A 440 7.62 -2.64 7.40
C GLN A 440 8.90 -1.94 7.85
N MET A 441 9.54 -1.20 6.94
CA MET A 441 10.75 -0.43 7.27
C MET A 441 10.47 0.61 8.37
N LEU A 442 9.33 1.31 8.31
CA LEU A 442 8.93 2.29 9.32
C LEU A 442 8.56 1.66 10.65
N GLN A 443 7.94 0.48 10.64
CA GLN A 443 7.66 -0.28 11.87
C GLN A 443 8.96 -0.71 12.57
N ASP A 444 9.94 -1.15 11.80
CA ASP A 444 11.25 -1.61 12.31
C ASP A 444 12.19 -0.43 12.65
N TYR A 445 11.90 0.80 12.19
CA TYR A 445 12.73 1.97 12.44
C TYR A 445 12.70 2.39 13.91
N PRO A 446 13.87 2.42 14.60
CA PRO A 446 13.93 2.68 16.05
C PRO A 446 13.82 4.16 16.42
N GLY A 447 13.99 5.09 15.46
CA GLY A 447 13.93 6.53 15.68
C GLY A 447 12.50 7.09 15.70
N THR A 448 12.40 8.39 15.94
CA THR A 448 11.12 9.12 15.91
C THR A 448 10.73 9.43 14.48
N VAL A 449 9.44 9.28 14.16
CA VAL A 449 8.93 9.55 12.82
C VAL A 449 7.74 10.53 12.91
N LEU A 450 7.80 11.59 12.13
CA LEU A 450 6.65 12.44 11.84
C LEU A 450 6.34 12.30 10.36
N PHE A 451 5.10 12.04 10.03
CA PHE A 451 4.73 11.86 8.63
C PHE A 451 3.39 12.50 8.30
N ILE A 452 3.31 12.98 7.08
CA ILE A 452 2.07 13.45 6.45
C ILE A 452 1.68 12.35 5.46
N SER A 453 0.46 11.86 5.52
CA SER A 453 -0.08 10.95 4.51
C SER A 453 -1.59 11.03 4.42
N HIS A 454 -2.11 10.86 3.22
CA HIS A 454 -3.53 10.72 2.92
C HIS A 454 -3.98 9.25 2.81
N ASP A 455 -3.03 8.31 2.88
CA ASP A 455 -3.30 6.86 2.91
C ASP A 455 -3.76 6.42 4.30
N ARG A 456 -5.05 6.10 4.43
CA ARG A 456 -5.66 5.66 5.70
C ARG A 456 -5.03 4.37 6.23
N THR A 457 -4.73 3.42 5.34
CA THR A 457 -4.11 2.13 5.72
C THR A 457 -2.72 2.35 6.28
N PHE A 458 -1.94 3.23 5.64
CA PHE A 458 -0.60 3.61 6.10
C PHE A 458 -0.64 4.29 7.47
N VAL A 459 -1.54 5.28 7.64
CA VAL A 459 -1.72 5.97 8.93
C VAL A 459 -2.14 4.98 10.02
N HIS A 460 -3.11 4.10 9.75
CA HIS A 460 -3.61 3.10 10.69
C HIS A 460 -2.50 2.14 11.17
N LYS A 461 -1.61 1.72 10.27
CA LYS A 461 -0.55 0.75 10.58
C LYS A 461 0.65 1.36 11.30
N ILE A 462 0.95 2.63 11.07
CA ILE A 462 2.20 3.25 11.51
C ILE A 462 2.00 4.19 12.70
N ALA A 463 0.91 4.99 12.72
CA ALA A 463 0.72 6.04 13.72
C ALA A 463 0.38 5.49 15.10
N ASP A 464 1.13 5.94 16.09
CA ASP A 464 0.82 5.82 17.53
C ASP A 464 0.44 7.17 18.17
N HIS A 465 0.63 8.27 17.41
CA HIS A 465 0.23 9.62 17.75
C HIS A 465 -0.42 10.29 16.54
N ILE A 466 -1.40 11.17 16.78
CA ILE A 466 -2.11 11.90 15.73
C ILE A 466 -2.18 13.38 16.06
N LEU A 467 -1.94 14.24 15.07
CA LEU A 467 -2.16 15.66 15.11
C LEU A 467 -3.04 16.07 13.92
N HIS A 468 -4.26 16.51 14.18
CA HIS A 468 -5.18 16.96 13.13
C HIS A 468 -5.24 18.49 13.08
N LEU A 469 -4.79 19.09 11.96
CA LEU A 469 -4.62 20.53 11.83
C LEU A 469 -5.92 21.31 11.59
N ASP A 470 -6.98 20.64 11.13
CA ASP A 470 -8.27 21.29 10.86
C ASP A 470 -9.12 21.52 12.14
N GLU A 471 -8.67 21.03 13.29
CA GLU A 471 -9.32 21.31 14.58
C GLU A 471 -9.13 22.77 14.99
N GLU A 472 -10.10 23.35 15.68
CA GLU A 472 -10.01 24.74 16.19
C GLU A 472 -8.82 24.94 17.13
N ALA A 473 -8.46 23.92 17.90
CA ALA A 473 -7.30 23.90 18.79
C ALA A 473 -6.57 22.55 18.64
N PRO A 474 -5.70 22.40 17.63
CA PRO A 474 -5.02 21.15 17.36
C PRO A 474 -4.21 20.69 18.57
N ARG A 475 -4.46 19.46 19.01
CA ARG A 475 -3.73 18.84 20.13
C ARG A 475 -3.15 17.51 19.68
N LEU A 476 -1.97 17.22 20.17
CA LEU A 476 -1.36 15.92 19.97
C LEU A 476 -2.17 14.86 20.72
N PHE A 477 -2.78 13.94 19.96
CA PHE A 477 -3.50 12.80 20.50
C PHE A 477 -2.53 11.61 20.62
N GLN A 478 -2.43 11.02 21.82
CA GLN A 478 -1.68 9.81 22.06
C GLN A 478 -2.60 8.60 21.90
N GLY A 479 -2.39 7.84 20.84
CA GLY A 479 -3.19 6.69 20.47
C GLY A 479 -3.16 6.47 18.97
N ASN A 480 -3.59 5.29 18.53
CA ASN A 480 -3.64 4.93 17.12
C ASN A 480 -4.82 5.60 16.39
N TYR A 481 -4.84 5.47 15.06
CA TYR A 481 -5.85 6.08 14.21
C TYR A 481 -7.28 5.60 14.53
N GLU A 482 -7.46 4.33 14.90
CA GLU A 482 -8.78 3.79 15.27
C GLU A 482 -9.33 4.40 16.57
N GLN A 483 -8.46 4.61 17.55
CA GLN A 483 -8.85 5.28 18.81
C GLN A 483 -9.19 6.75 18.57
N TYR A 484 -8.46 7.41 17.67
CA TYR A 484 -8.72 8.78 17.28
C TYR A 484 -10.07 8.92 16.57
N THR A 485 -10.40 8.08 15.59
CA THR A 485 -11.68 8.11 14.86
C THR A 485 -12.86 7.83 15.79
N LYS A 486 -12.78 6.81 16.64
CA LYS A 486 -13.82 6.54 17.65
C LYS A 486 -14.07 7.71 18.58
N ARG A 487 -13.00 8.40 19.01
CA ARG A 487 -13.14 9.61 19.83
C ARG A 487 -13.82 10.75 19.07
N THR A 488 -13.44 10.96 17.82
CA THR A 488 -14.00 12.01 16.97
C THR A 488 -15.47 11.74 16.66
N GLU A 489 -15.84 10.49 16.37
CA GLU A 489 -17.23 10.07 16.18
C GLU A 489 -18.06 10.29 17.44
N GLN A 490 -17.54 9.92 18.61
CA GLN A 490 -18.21 10.18 19.89
C GLN A 490 -18.36 11.67 20.20
N ALA A 491 -17.37 12.49 19.80
CA ALA A 491 -17.43 13.94 20.00
C ALA A 491 -18.33 14.64 18.97
N SER A 492 -18.53 14.07 17.80
CA SER A 492 -19.38 14.60 16.73
C SER A 492 -20.87 14.27 16.91
N ILE A 493 -21.21 13.31 17.78
CA ILE A 493 -22.60 13.06 18.13
C ILE A 493 -23.09 14.29 18.86
N ASN A 494 -23.96 15.05 18.20
CA ASN A 494 -24.57 16.26 18.76
C ASN A 494 -25.16 15.93 20.14
N PRO A 495 -24.87 16.70 21.20
CA PRO A 495 -25.44 16.49 22.53
C PRO A 495 -26.95 16.32 22.47
N ILE A 496 -27.61 17.02 21.55
CA ILE A 496 -29.07 16.92 21.32
C ILE A 496 -29.47 15.57 20.73
N GLU A 497 -28.65 14.99 19.84
CA GLU A 497 -28.90 13.65 19.30
C GLU A 497 -28.69 12.55 20.35
N GLN A 498 -27.70 12.70 21.23
CA GLN A 498 -27.51 11.79 22.37
C GLN A 498 -28.71 11.88 23.34
N GLU A 499 -29.17 13.08 23.62
CA GLU A 499 -30.35 13.30 24.48
C GLU A 499 -31.60 12.70 23.81
N LEU A 500 -31.77 12.88 22.51
CA LEU A 500 -32.88 12.30 21.74
C LEU A 500 -32.87 10.77 21.81
N LEU A 501 -31.72 10.14 21.61
CA LEU A 501 -31.56 8.68 21.68
C LEU A 501 -31.87 8.16 23.09
N ARG A 502 -31.39 8.85 24.11
CA ARG A 502 -31.68 8.52 25.52
C ARG A 502 -33.18 8.61 25.85
N LEU A 503 -33.83 9.67 25.36
CA LEU A 503 -35.28 9.82 25.53
C LEU A 503 -36.09 8.77 24.78
N GLN A 504 -35.67 8.39 23.58
CA GLN A 504 -36.28 7.30 22.79
C GLN A 504 -36.13 5.94 23.48
N THR A 505 -34.96 5.65 24.06
CA THR A 505 -34.74 4.41 24.82
C THR A 505 -35.66 4.35 26.06
N LYS A 506 -35.75 5.45 26.82
CA LYS A 506 -36.68 5.53 27.97
C LYS A 506 -38.14 5.39 27.55
N LEU A 507 -38.52 6.00 26.43
CA LEU A 507 -39.88 5.87 25.89
C LEU A 507 -40.21 4.42 25.57
N THR A 508 -39.26 3.68 24.95
CA THR A 508 -39.45 2.25 24.66
C THR A 508 -39.61 1.41 25.93
N GLU A 509 -38.85 1.71 26.98
CA GLU A 509 -38.96 1.08 28.30
C GLU A 509 -40.34 1.34 28.94
N VAL A 510 -40.79 2.59 28.94
CA VAL A 510 -42.11 2.96 29.49
C VAL A 510 -43.26 2.30 28.70
N ILE A 511 -43.18 2.24 27.36
CA ILE A 511 -44.15 1.53 26.52
C ILE A 511 -44.18 0.02 26.88
N GLY A 512 -43.02 -0.59 27.09
CA GLY A 512 -42.92 -1.99 27.52
C GLY A 512 -43.63 -2.25 28.86
N ARG A 513 -43.45 -1.36 29.83
CA ARG A 513 -44.09 -1.42 31.18
C ARG A 513 -45.57 -1.13 31.11
N ILE A 514 -46.04 -0.22 30.29
CA ILE A 514 -47.48 -0.02 30.05
C ILE A 514 -48.11 -1.22 29.40
N SER A 515 -47.43 -1.87 28.47
CA SER A 515 -47.96 -3.06 27.74
C SER A 515 -48.01 -4.35 28.58
N MET A 516 -47.09 -4.47 29.57
CA MET A 516 -47.00 -5.59 30.51
C MET A 516 -46.68 -5.04 31.92
N PRO A 517 -47.69 -4.51 32.63
CA PRO A 517 -47.46 -3.89 33.94
C PRO A 517 -47.12 -4.91 35.01
N GLU A 518 -46.10 -4.64 35.79
CA GLU A 518 -45.73 -5.43 36.97
C GLU A 518 -46.63 -5.08 38.15
N ARG A 519 -46.69 -5.96 39.20
CA ARG A 519 -47.59 -5.78 40.38
C ARG A 519 -47.41 -4.49 41.16
N HIS A 520 -46.34 -3.74 40.92
CA HIS A 520 -46.02 -2.47 41.58
C HIS A 520 -46.08 -1.26 40.62
N ASP A 521 -46.46 -1.45 39.36
CA ASP A 521 -46.56 -0.37 38.40
C ASP A 521 -47.88 0.38 38.52
N ASP A 522 -47.80 1.68 38.66
CA ASP A 522 -48.95 2.60 38.57
C ASP A 522 -49.10 3.03 37.10
N VAL A 523 -50.10 2.48 36.43
CA VAL A 523 -50.32 2.72 34.99
C VAL A 523 -50.56 4.21 34.70
N ILE A 524 -51.24 4.95 35.60
CA ILE A 524 -51.52 6.38 35.43
C ILE A 524 -50.21 7.19 35.49
N LEU A 525 -49.28 6.81 36.35
CA LEU A 525 -47.97 7.46 36.42
C LEU A 525 -47.14 7.18 35.18
N LEU A 526 -47.17 5.94 34.65
CA LEU A 526 -46.50 5.55 33.44
C LEU A 526 -47.06 6.25 32.18
N GLU A 527 -48.36 6.47 32.11
CA GLU A 527 -49.00 7.26 31.04
C GLU A 527 -48.59 8.72 31.08
N ASN A 528 -48.50 9.33 32.25
CA ASN A 528 -47.99 10.68 32.40
C ASN A 528 -46.49 10.81 32.02
N GLU A 529 -45.68 9.84 32.40
CA GLU A 529 -44.25 9.77 31.99
C GLU A 529 -44.12 9.63 30.49
N TYR A 530 -44.95 8.80 29.84
CA TYR A 530 -45.01 8.65 28.38
C TYR A 530 -45.30 9.98 27.68
N GLU A 531 -46.32 10.72 28.12
CA GLU A 531 -46.65 12.03 27.54
C GLU A 531 -45.52 13.05 27.72
N GLN A 532 -44.85 13.06 28.87
CA GLN A 532 -43.71 13.94 29.12
C GLN A 532 -42.53 13.63 28.20
N LEU A 533 -42.20 12.35 28.04
CA LEU A 533 -41.12 11.90 27.12
C LEU A 533 -41.42 12.27 25.67
N LEU A 534 -42.67 12.15 25.24
CA LEU A 534 -43.06 12.55 23.88
C LEU A 534 -42.85 14.05 23.64
N ARG A 535 -43.20 14.90 24.62
CA ARG A 535 -42.99 16.36 24.53
C ARG A 535 -41.48 16.69 24.49
N GLN A 536 -40.66 16.08 25.31
CA GLN A 536 -39.21 16.26 25.32
C GLN A 536 -38.56 15.81 24.00
N ILE A 537 -39.02 14.71 23.43
CA ILE A 537 -38.56 14.22 22.13
C ILE A 537 -38.93 15.21 21.01
N GLN A 538 -40.12 15.79 21.04
CA GLN A 538 -40.54 16.80 20.06
C GLN A 538 -39.71 18.11 20.20
N GLU A 539 -39.42 18.54 21.42
CA GLU A 539 -38.57 19.69 21.66
C GLU A 539 -37.12 19.45 21.19
N CYS A 540 -36.56 18.28 21.47
CA CYS A 540 -35.24 17.92 20.97
C CYS A 540 -35.19 17.85 19.44
N ARG A 541 -36.21 17.31 18.78
CA ARG A 541 -36.32 17.32 17.30
C ARG A 541 -36.44 18.73 16.74
N ALA A 542 -37.18 19.61 17.37
CA ALA A 542 -37.31 21.01 16.95
C ALA A 542 -35.99 21.80 17.08
N ARG A 543 -35.09 21.39 17.98
CA ARG A 543 -33.75 21.98 18.14
C ARG A 543 -32.73 21.41 17.15
N LEU A 544 -33.01 20.28 16.49
CA LEU A 544 -32.18 19.66 15.46
C LEU A 544 -32.50 20.19 14.05
N LEU A 545 -33.69 20.77 13.84
CA LEU A 545 -34.11 21.45 12.63
C LEU A 545 -33.71 22.91 12.67
#